data_424a23fd2084c71af46b65b09b5cc155
#
_entry.id   424a23fd2084c71af46b65b09b5cc155
#
_cell.length_a   1.000
_cell.length_b   1.000
_cell.length_c   1.000
_cell.angle_alpha   90.00
_cell.angle_beta   90.00
_cell.angle_gamma   90.00
#
_symmetry.space_group_name_H-M   'P 1'
#
loop_
_entity.id
_entity.type
_entity.pdbx_description
1 polymer ?
#
loop_
_entity_poly.entity_id
_entity_poly.type
_entity_poly.pdbx_seq_one_letter_code
_entity_poly.pdbx_strand_id
1 'polypeptide(L)'
;CTPGMMIKLSKLGKVLGPKGLMPNPKLGSVTNDVKKAITDAKSGQVEIRNDKDGNIGVSIGNKSFADDKLIMNFNAVIDALEKEKSNNTIKGDLIKQAFITSTMGVSYKIKLGKSI
;
A
#
# COMPACT_ATOMS: atom_id res chain seq x y z
N CYS A 1 1.98 -1.13 -17.10
CA CYS A 1 2.43 -1.51 -18.46
C CYS A 1 1.44 -2.46 -19.11
N THR A 2 1.58 -2.72 -20.40
CA THR A 2 0.80 -3.74 -21.10
C THR A 2 1.46 -5.14 -20.97
N PRO A 3 0.69 -6.23 -21.03
CA PRO A 3 1.25 -7.59 -20.88
C PRO A 3 2.38 -7.91 -21.88
N GLY A 4 2.27 -7.45 -23.11
CA GLY A 4 3.32 -7.65 -24.13
C GLY A 4 4.65 -6.97 -23.84
N MET A 5 4.65 -5.91 -23.02
CA MET A 5 5.86 -5.21 -22.63
C MET A 5 6.56 -5.83 -21.42
N MET A 6 5.87 -6.73 -20.68
CA MET A 6 6.46 -7.42 -19.53
C MET A 6 7.71 -8.20 -19.87
N ILE A 7 7.77 -8.83 -21.05
CA ILE A 7 8.92 -9.60 -21.51
C ILE A 7 10.15 -8.70 -21.63
N LYS A 8 9.97 -7.49 -22.15
CA LYS A 8 11.04 -6.50 -22.30
C LYS A 8 11.49 -5.95 -20.93
N LEU A 9 10.52 -5.73 -20.01
CA LEU A 9 10.80 -5.27 -18.65
C LEU A 9 11.48 -6.32 -17.78
N SER A 10 11.32 -7.61 -18.07
CA SER A 10 12.00 -8.70 -17.34
C SER A 10 13.52 -8.54 -17.35
N LYS A 11 14.10 -8.01 -18.43
CA LYS A 11 15.52 -7.71 -18.52
C LYS A 11 15.98 -6.66 -17.50
N LEU A 12 15.09 -5.77 -17.11
CA LEU A 12 15.34 -4.71 -16.11
C LEU A 12 14.90 -5.13 -14.69
N GLY A 13 14.46 -6.36 -14.51
CA GLY A 13 13.99 -6.87 -13.22
C GLY A 13 15.02 -6.78 -12.10
N LYS A 14 16.30 -6.93 -12.41
CA LYS A 14 17.41 -6.78 -11.45
C LYS A 14 17.52 -5.35 -10.89
N VAL A 15 17.10 -4.34 -11.65
CA VAL A 15 17.14 -2.93 -11.24
C VAL A 15 15.81 -2.49 -10.62
N LEU A 16 14.70 -2.90 -11.21
CA LEU A 16 13.35 -2.50 -10.79
C LEU A 16 12.84 -3.28 -9.58
N GLY A 17 13.24 -4.54 -9.45
CA GLY A 17 12.82 -5.41 -8.34
C GLY A 17 13.18 -4.86 -6.96
N PRO A 18 14.48 -4.58 -6.69
CA PRO A 18 14.89 -4.04 -5.38
C PRO A 18 14.27 -2.68 -5.03
N LYS A 19 13.95 -1.87 -6.05
CA LYS A 19 13.29 -0.56 -5.86
C LYS A 19 11.78 -0.65 -5.69
N GLY A 20 11.20 -1.85 -5.78
CA GLY A 20 9.75 -2.03 -5.69
C GLY A 20 8.97 -1.46 -6.87
N LEU A 21 9.63 -1.15 -7.98
CA LEU A 21 9.02 -0.54 -9.17
C LEU A 21 8.60 -1.56 -10.23
N MET A 22 8.77 -2.85 -9.96
CA MET A 22 8.39 -3.91 -10.90
C MET A 22 6.87 -3.98 -11.02
N PRO A 23 6.31 -3.91 -12.24
CA PRO A 23 4.87 -4.04 -12.45
C PRO A 23 4.36 -5.41 -11.99
N ASN A 24 3.21 -5.42 -11.32
CA ASN A 24 2.57 -6.63 -10.83
C ASN A 24 1.15 -6.74 -11.38
N PRO A 25 0.80 -7.85 -12.06
CA PRO A 25 -0.56 -8.06 -12.58
C PRO A 25 -1.64 -8.05 -11.50
N LYS A 26 -1.34 -8.59 -10.31
CA LYS A 26 -2.28 -8.66 -9.18
C LYS A 26 -2.68 -7.29 -8.65
N LEU A 27 -1.82 -6.30 -8.81
CA LEU A 27 -2.04 -4.92 -8.35
C LEU A 27 -2.61 -4.01 -9.44
N GLY A 28 -2.95 -4.57 -10.60
CA GLY A 28 -3.49 -3.80 -11.71
C GLY A 28 -2.47 -2.94 -12.46
N SER A 29 -1.17 -3.05 -12.13
CA SER A 29 -0.10 -2.32 -12.83
C SER A 29 0.16 -2.85 -14.24
N VAL A 30 -0.36 -4.03 -14.58
CA VAL A 30 -0.28 -4.65 -15.89
C VAL A 30 -1.71 -4.76 -16.42
N THR A 31 -2.07 -3.89 -17.35
CA THR A 31 -3.41 -3.81 -17.92
C THR A 31 -3.35 -3.39 -19.39
N ASN A 32 -4.36 -3.76 -20.15
CA ASN A 32 -4.57 -3.27 -21.51
C ASN A 32 -5.23 -1.89 -21.51
N ASP A 33 -5.96 -1.54 -20.46
CA ASP A 33 -6.60 -0.23 -20.30
C ASP A 33 -5.67 0.76 -19.59
N VAL A 34 -4.79 1.35 -20.40
CA VAL A 34 -3.77 2.30 -19.91
C VAL A 34 -4.41 3.60 -19.39
N LYS A 35 -5.54 4.04 -19.96
CA LYS A 35 -6.21 5.28 -19.53
C LYS A 35 -6.71 5.17 -18.10
N LYS A 36 -7.39 4.08 -17.78
CA LYS A 36 -7.88 3.81 -16.43
C LYS A 36 -6.74 3.70 -15.43
N ALA A 37 -5.68 2.95 -15.76
CA ALA A 37 -4.52 2.80 -14.90
C ALA A 37 -3.81 4.13 -14.60
N ILE A 38 -3.73 5.05 -15.58
CA ILE A 38 -3.16 6.38 -15.36
C ILE A 38 -4.04 7.21 -14.42
N THR A 39 -5.36 7.14 -14.59
CA THR A 39 -6.30 7.86 -13.74
C THR A 39 -6.21 7.37 -12.29
N ASP A 40 -6.17 6.06 -12.08
CA ASP A 40 -6.05 5.44 -10.77
C ASP A 40 -4.71 5.79 -10.09
N ALA A 41 -3.61 5.76 -10.84
CA ALA A 41 -2.29 6.17 -10.36
C ALA A 41 -2.25 7.67 -9.98
N LYS A 42 -2.90 8.54 -10.75
CA LYS A 42 -2.99 9.98 -10.45
C LYS A 42 -3.91 10.28 -9.26
N SER A 43 -4.90 9.45 -9.00
CA SER A 43 -5.77 9.59 -7.82
C SER A 43 -5.09 9.18 -6.51
N GLY A 44 -3.82 8.74 -6.56
CA GLY A 44 -3.02 8.48 -5.37
C GLY A 44 -3.09 7.03 -4.89
N GLN A 45 -3.26 6.09 -5.80
CA GLN A 45 -3.19 4.66 -5.47
C GLN A 45 -1.83 4.32 -4.84
N VAL A 46 -1.85 3.75 -3.65
CA VAL A 46 -0.66 3.32 -2.91
C VAL A 46 -0.67 1.81 -2.79
N GLU A 47 0.49 1.21 -3.02
CA GLU A 47 0.69 -0.22 -2.84
C GLU A 47 1.08 -0.52 -1.39
N ILE A 48 0.35 -1.42 -0.76
CA ILE A 48 0.65 -1.90 0.59
C ILE A 48 1.47 -3.18 0.46
N ARG A 49 2.67 -3.17 1.02
CA ARG A 49 3.56 -4.34 1.10
C ARG A 49 4.02 -4.56 2.51
N ASN A 50 4.10 -5.82 2.90
CA ASN A 50 4.72 -6.21 4.16
C ASN A 50 6.20 -6.57 3.93
N ASP A 51 7.00 -6.30 4.94
CA ASP A 51 8.39 -6.74 5.00
C ASP A 51 8.49 -8.21 5.44
N LYS A 52 9.72 -8.77 5.49
CA LYS A 52 10.02 -10.14 5.96
C LYS A 52 9.60 -10.36 7.41
N ASP A 53 9.63 -9.31 8.22
CA ASP A 53 9.28 -9.31 9.64
C ASP A 53 7.79 -9.07 9.89
N GLY A 54 6.99 -8.90 8.82
CA GLY A 54 5.55 -8.64 8.92
C GLY A 54 5.19 -7.18 9.23
N ASN A 55 6.13 -6.25 9.08
CA ASN A 55 5.83 -4.82 9.23
C ASN A 55 5.25 -4.26 7.92
N ILE A 56 4.36 -3.30 8.05
CA ILE A 56 3.75 -2.58 6.92
C ILE A 56 4.06 -1.09 7.09
N GLY A 57 4.71 -0.51 6.09
CA GLY A 57 4.96 0.92 6.01
C GLY A 57 4.17 1.55 4.86
N VAL A 58 3.28 2.49 5.18
CA VAL A 58 2.43 3.17 4.19
C VAL A 58 2.42 4.67 4.45
N SER A 59 2.56 5.46 3.40
CA SER A 59 2.35 6.90 3.47
C SER A 59 0.87 7.22 3.37
N ILE A 60 0.31 7.86 4.38
CA ILE A 60 -1.11 8.25 4.44
C ILE A 60 -1.37 9.67 3.93
N GLY A 61 -0.33 10.46 3.74
CA GLY A 61 -0.46 11.82 3.21
C GLY A 61 0.76 12.70 3.49
N ASN A 62 0.61 13.97 3.15
CA ASN A 62 1.61 15.01 3.32
C ASN A 62 1.21 15.97 4.44
N LYS A 63 2.18 16.73 4.98
CA LYS A 63 1.95 17.77 6.00
C LYS A 63 0.90 18.81 5.60
N SER A 64 0.70 19.04 4.31
CA SER A 64 -0.28 19.99 3.77
C SER A 64 -1.72 19.47 3.75
N PHE A 65 -1.94 18.21 4.11
CA PHE A 65 -3.28 17.62 4.14
C PHE A 65 -4.03 18.05 5.40
N ALA A 66 -5.32 18.29 5.28
CA ALA A 66 -6.21 18.48 6.42
C ALA A 66 -6.31 17.18 7.24
N ASP A 67 -6.48 17.32 8.55
CA ASP A 67 -6.53 16.19 9.49
C ASP A 67 -7.62 15.17 9.12
N ASP A 68 -8.79 15.65 8.69
CA ASP A 68 -9.89 14.79 8.24
C ASP A 68 -9.49 13.86 7.09
N LYS A 69 -8.71 14.39 6.13
CA LYS A 69 -8.22 13.60 4.99
C LYS A 69 -7.21 12.55 5.42
N LEU A 70 -6.35 12.87 6.40
CA LEU A 70 -5.39 11.92 6.96
C LEU A 70 -6.11 10.79 7.69
N ILE A 71 -7.15 11.11 8.45
CA ILE A 71 -7.99 10.12 9.16
C ILE A 71 -8.72 9.23 8.15
N MET A 72 -9.29 9.79 7.09
CA MET A 72 -9.95 9.01 6.04
C MET A 72 -8.97 8.04 5.36
N ASN A 73 -7.77 8.51 5.02
CA ASN A 73 -6.74 7.67 4.41
C ASN A 73 -6.28 6.57 5.36
N PHE A 74 -6.10 6.88 6.64
CA PHE A 74 -5.75 5.90 7.66
C PHE A 74 -6.83 4.81 7.77
N ASN A 75 -8.10 5.19 7.87
CA ASN A 75 -9.21 4.24 7.93
C ASN A 75 -9.26 3.37 6.67
N ALA A 76 -9.05 3.94 5.49
CA ALA A 76 -9.02 3.18 4.23
C ALA A 76 -7.90 2.12 4.22
N VAL A 77 -6.75 2.41 4.82
CA VAL A 77 -5.65 1.42 4.98
C VAL A 77 -6.07 0.30 5.93
N ILE A 78 -6.69 0.62 7.06
CA ILE A 78 -7.18 -0.38 8.02
C ILE A 78 -8.24 -1.28 7.36
N ASP A 79 -9.22 -0.71 6.67
CA ASP A 79 -10.26 -1.46 5.95
C ASP A 79 -9.67 -2.40 4.88
N ALA A 80 -8.64 -1.94 4.17
CA ALA A 80 -7.95 -2.76 3.18
C ALA A 80 -7.27 -3.97 3.84
N LEU A 81 -6.63 -3.77 4.99
CA LEU A 81 -5.97 -4.84 5.74
C LEU A 81 -6.98 -5.83 6.32
N GLU A 82 -8.14 -5.36 6.79
CA GLU A 82 -9.21 -6.23 7.29
C GLU A 82 -9.83 -7.07 6.18
N LYS A 83 -9.99 -6.52 4.99
CA LYS A 83 -10.42 -7.29 3.81
C LYS A 83 -9.43 -8.40 3.47
N GLU A 84 -8.13 -8.10 3.49
CA GLU A 84 -7.11 -9.12 3.26
C GLU A 84 -7.08 -10.18 4.36
N LYS A 85 -7.36 -9.82 5.62
CA LYS A 85 -7.52 -10.78 6.72
C LYS A 85 -8.66 -11.76 6.44
N SER A 86 -9.80 -11.25 5.98
CA SER A 86 -10.96 -12.08 5.64
C SER A 86 -10.65 -13.04 4.47
N ASN A 87 -9.95 -12.54 3.45
CA ASN A 87 -9.58 -13.34 2.27
C ASN A 87 -8.61 -14.47 2.60
N ASN A 88 -7.67 -14.23 3.52
CA ASN A 88 -6.62 -15.18 3.86
C ASN A 88 -6.93 -16.04 5.10
N THR A 89 -8.11 -15.91 5.70
CA THR A 89 -8.55 -16.68 6.87
C THR A 89 -7.53 -16.68 8.02
N ILE A 90 -6.91 -15.53 8.26
CA ILE A 90 -5.90 -15.38 9.32
C ILE A 90 -6.59 -15.38 10.68
N LYS A 91 -6.27 -16.36 11.52
CA LYS A 91 -6.77 -16.44 12.89
C LYS A 91 -5.98 -15.50 13.80
N GLY A 92 -6.68 -14.68 14.58
CA GLY A 92 -6.08 -13.76 15.55
C GLY A 92 -6.05 -12.29 15.09
N ASP A 93 -5.41 -11.44 15.89
CA ASP A 93 -5.28 -10.02 15.60
C ASP A 93 -4.24 -9.80 14.50
N LEU A 94 -4.68 -9.22 13.38
CA LEU A 94 -3.80 -8.92 12.24
C LEU A 94 -2.80 -7.82 12.60
N ILE A 95 -3.28 -6.78 13.28
CA ILE A 95 -2.47 -5.63 13.63
C ILE A 95 -2.20 -5.65 15.14
N LYS A 96 -0.96 -5.90 15.51
CA LYS A 96 -0.53 -5.91 16.92
C LYS A 96 -0.27 -4.51 17.45
N GLN A 97 0.37 -3.68 16.64
CA GLN A 97 0.74 -2.31 17.00
C GLN A 97 0.70 -1.42 15.76
N ALA A 98 0.28 -0.17 15.93
CA ALA A 98 0.35 0.85 14.90
C ALA A 98 1.09 2.08 15.45
N PHE A 99 1.90 2.66 14.58
CA PHE A 99 2.64 3.87 14.86
C PHE A 99 2.43 4.88 13.72
N ILE A 100 2.34 6.15 14.07
CA ILE A 100 2.34 7.24 13.11
C ILE A 100 3.59 8.08 13.33
N THR A 101 4.24 8.47 12.26
CA THR A 101 5.43 9.32 12.29
C THR A 101 5.48 10.24 11.09
N SER A 102 6.10 11.39 11.24
CA SER A 102 6.52 12.18 10.09
C SER A 102 7.91 11.75 9.65
N THR A 103 8.33 12.13 8.43
CA THR A 103 9.61 11.71 7.83
C THR A 103 10.82 11.95 8.74
N MET A 104 10.85 13.06 9.46
CA MET A 104 11.94 13.44 10.37
C MET A 104 11.47 13.61 11.82
N GLY A 105 10.27 13.16 12.15
CA GLY A 105 9.67 13.35 13.47
C GLY A 105 9.75 12.11 14.36
N VAL A 106 9.26 12.29 15.57
CA VAL A 106 9.11 11.22 16.55
C VAL A 106 7.92 10.33 16.16
N SER A 107 8.02 9.03 16.42
CA SER A 107 6.91 8.11 16.19
C SER A 107 5.99 8.05 17.41
N TYR A 108 4.69 8.10 17.16
CA TYR A 108 3.66 8.02 18.18
C TYR A 108 2.89 6.71 18.03
N LYS A 109 2.74 5.99 19.15
CA LYS A 109 1.94 4.76 19.18
C LYS A 109 0.46 5.11 19.16
N ILE A 110 -0.27 4.54 18.23
CA ILE A 110 -1.73 4.67 18.12
C ILE A 110 -2.37 3.49 18.85
N LYS A 111 -3.34 3.80 19.72
CA LYS A 111 -4.23 2.77 20.26
C LYS A 111 -5.30 2.50 19.19
N LEU A 112 -5.20 1.35 18.54
CA LEU A 112 -6.29 0.84 17.72
C LEU A 112 -7.39 0.43 18.70
N GLY A 113 -8.50 1.15 18.69
CA GLY A 113 -9.70 0.70 19.38
C GLY A 113 -9.99 -0.72 18.87
N LYS A 114 -10.19 -1.67 19.77
CA LYS A 114 -10.66 -3.00 19.38
C LYS A 114 -11.94 -2.79 18.58
N SER A 115 -11.87 -2.87 17.26
CA SER A 115 -13.04 -3.20 16.46
C SER A 115 -13.39 -4.63 16.82
N ILE A 116 -14.48 -4.71 17.50
CA ILE A 116 -15.16 -5.93 17.93
C ILE A 116 -15.44 -6.81 16.70
#